data_ed789a083d62207fd658198485f22c02
#
_entry.id   ed789a083d62207fd658198485f22c02
#
_cell.length_a   1.000
_cell.length_b   1.000
_cell.length_c   1.000
_cell.angle_alpha   90.00
_cell.angle_beta   90.00
_cell.angle_gamma   90.00
#
_symmetry.space_group_name_H-M   'P 1'
#
loop_
_entity.id
_entity.type
_entity.pdbx_description
1 polymer ?
#
loop_
_entity_poly.entity_id
_entity_poly.type
_entity_poly.pdbx_seq_one_letter_code
_entity_poly.pdbx_strand_id
1 'polypeptide(L)'
;MKFRTILCLRTETHYFYGMNVLLLGSGGREHAMAWKLSESSMLRDLHIAPGNGGMHELGTMADLDAMDFQAVERYVRRHKIDLIVVGSEAPLVAGISDYFEASQKTSVTVVGPKKQGAMLEGSKEFAKNFMQRHNIPTARYASFGSDQLAEAVQSLDAFQAPYVIKADGLAGGKGVMST
;
A
#
# COMPACT_ATOMS: atom_id res chain seq x y z
N MET A 1 35.17 52.46 31.05
CA MET A 1 35.23 51.51 29.92
C MET A 1 34.09 50.55 30.07
N LYS A 2 33.00 50.66 29.27
CA LYS A 2 31.81 49.80 29.38
C LYS A 2 31.91 48.74 28.30
N PHE A 3 32.06 47.47 28.69
CA PHE A 3 31.98 46.34 27.79
C PHE A 3 30.51 46.08 27.48
N ARG A 4 30.12 46.16 26.20
CA ARG A 4 28.83 45.66 25.69
C ARG A 4 29.06 44.24 25.20
N THR A 5 28.49 43.26 25.91
CA THR A 5 28.41 41.89 25.45
C THR A 5 27.29 41.80 24.41
N ILE A 6 27.62 41.54 23.16
CA ILE A 6 26.66 41.22 22.11
C ILE A 6 26.37 39.71 22.17
N LEU A 7 25.19 39.36 22.68
CA LEU A 7 24.70 37.98 22.64
C LEU A 7 24.17 37.70 21.22
N CYS A 8 24.93 36.99 20.44
CA CYS A 8 24.48 36.51 19.14
C CYS A 8 23.63 35.25 19.38
N LEU A 9 22.31 35.40 19.32
CA LEU A 9 21.40 34.24 19.29
C LEU A 9 21.59 33.52 17.96
N ARG A 10 22.22 32.37 17.99
CA ARG A 10 22.27 31.45 16.87
C ARG A 10 20.84 30.93 16.69
N THR A 11 20.08 31.55 15.79
CA THR A 11 18.84 30.93 15.31
C THR A 11 19.23 29.66 14.63
N GLU A 12 18.97 28.54 15.28
CA GLU A 12 18.97 27.22 14.59
C GLU A 12 17.88 27.33 13.55
N THR A 13 18.26 27.66 12.31
CA THR A 13 17.42 27.38 11.16
C THR A 13 17.32 25.86 11.07
N HIS A 14 16.24 25.31 11.59
CA HIS A 14 15.82 23.97 11.23
C HIS A 14 15.59 24.00 9.71
N TYR A 15 16.60 23.63 8.95
CA TYR A 15 16.43 23.23 7.58
C TYR A 15 15.52 22.01 7.63
N PHE A 16 14.24 22.20 7.36
CA PHE A 16 13.34 21.10 7.01
C PHE A 16 13.89 20.52 5.70
N TYR A 17 14.74 19.51 5.84
CA TYR A 17 15.09 18.67 4.71
C TYR A 17 13.80 17.97 4.28
N GLY A 18 13.22 18.41 3.16
CA GLY A 18 12.06 17.75 2.60
C GLY A 18 12.36 16.29 2.34
N MET A 19 11.33 15.43 2.41
CA MET A 19 11.43 14.00 2.20
C MET A 19 11.42 13.63 0.72
N ASN A 20 12.23 12.66 0.34
CA ASN A 20 12.09 11.94 -0.93
C ASN A 20 11.06 10.82 -0.74
N VAL A 21 10.01 10.85 -1.52
CA VAL A 21 8.91 9.90 -1.43
C VAL A 21 8.86 9.04 -2.69
N LEU A 22 8.70 7.73 -2.52
CA LEU A 22 8.40 6.79 -3.61
C LEU A 22 6.96 6.31 -3.46
N LEU A 23 6.12 6.63 -4.44
CA LEU A 23 4.75 6.14 -4.55
C LEU A 23 4.72 4.93 -5.49
N LEU A 24 4.25 3.79 -4.99
CA LEU A 24 4.09 2.56 -5.76
C LEU A 24 2.63 2.36 -6.16
N GLY A 25 2.37 2.33 -7.47
CA GLY A 25 1.06 2.09 -8.06
C GLY A 25 0.81 2.93 -9.31
N SER A 26 -0.32 2.67 -10.00
CA SER A 26 -0.63 3.28 -11.30
C SER A 26 -2.10 3.65 -11.48
N GLY A 27 -2.95 3.37 -10.50
CA GLY A 27 -4.39 3.60 -10.58
C GLY A 27 -4.81 5.05 -10.29
N GLY A 28 -6.11 5.31 -10.35
CA GLY A 28 -6.68 6.62 -10.02
C GLY A 28 -6.49 7.02 -8.56
N ARG A 29 -6.47 6.04 -7.65
CA ARG A 29 -6.17 6.25 -6.23
C ARG A 29 -4.73 6.76 -6.06
N GLU A 30 -3.77 6.13 -6.70
CA GLU A 30 -2.38 6.55 -6.66
C GLU A 30 -2.16 7.89 -7.35
N HIS A 31 -2.91 8.19 -8.42
CA HIS A 31 -2.87 9.51 -9.04
C HIS A 31 -3.33 10.61 -8.06
N ALA A 32 -4.45 10.38 -7.34
CA ALA A 32 -4.91 11.32 -6.31
C ALA A 32 -3.90 11.49 -5.16
N MET A 33 -3.24 10.39 -4.75
CA MET A 33 -2.16 10.42 -3.77
C MET A 33 -0.96 11.23 -4.29
N ALA A 34 -0.52 10.99 -5.53
CA ALA A 34 0.58 11.73 -6.15
C ALA A 34 0.29 13.23 -6.19
N TRP A 35 -0.91 13.60 -6.64
CA TRP A 35 -1.34 15.00 -6.65
C TRP A 35 -1.28 15.60 -5.24
N LYS A 36 -1.84 14.91 -4.24
CA LYS A 36 -1.84 15.45 -2.87
C LYS A 36 -0.45 15.51 -2.25
N LEU A 37 0.41 14.55 -2.53
CA LEU A 37 1.81 14.56 -2.07
C LEU A 37 2.58 15.71 -2.72
N SER A 38 2.37 16.01 -4.00
CA SER A 38 3.06 17.08 -4.71
C SER A 38 2.78 18.48 -4.15
N GLU A 39 1.65 18.67 -3.46
CA GLU A 39 1.30 19.92 -2.76
C GLU A 39 1.98 20.08 -1.38
N SER A 40 2.66 19.04 -0.89
CA SER A 40 3.22 19.06 0.46
C SER A 40 4.49 19.90 0.55
N SER A 41 4.54 20.85 1.48
CA SER A 41 5.75 21.61 1.79
C SER A 41 6.88 20.76 2.41
N MET A 42 6.57 19.53 2.84
CA MET A 42 7.55 18.56 3.35
C MET A 42 8.13 17.67 2.25
N LEU A 43 7.63 17.76 1.04
CA LEU A 43 8.15 16.99 -0.08
C LEU A 43 9.38 17.68 -0.67
N ARG A 44 10.46 16.92 -0.91
CA ARG A 44 11.59 17.35 -1.72
C ARG A 44 11.46 16.81 -3.14
N ASP A 45 11.42 15.49 -3.28
CA ASP A 45 11.25 14.83 -4.57
C ASP A 45 10.20 13.71 -4.47
N LEU A 46 9.28 13.67 -5.45
CA LEU A 46 8.30 12.60 -5.61
C LEU A 46 8.73 11.69 -6.74
N HIS A 47 8.93 10.42 -6.44
CA HIS A 47 9.15 9.35 -7.40
C HIS A 47 7.90 8.50 -7.49
N ILE A 48 7.51 8.07 -8.70
CA ILE A 48 6.26 7.34 -8.95
C ILE A 48 6.57 6.12 -9.81
N ALA A 49 6.14 4.94 -9.37
CA ALA A 49 6.43 3.67 -10.06
C ALA A 49 5.23 2.70 -10.03
N PRO A 50 4.82 2.14 -11.17
CA PRO A 50 5.14 2.59 -12.52
C PRO A 50 4.41 3.88 -12.89
N GLY A 51 3.37 4.27 -12.15
CA GLY A 51 2.53 5.42 -12.42
C GLY A 51 1.65 5.29 -13.67
N ASN A 52 1.10 6.41 -14.12
CA ASN A 52 0.32 6.50 -15.37
C ASN A 52 0.55 7.85 -16.06
N GLY A 53 0.02 7.99 -17.28
CA GLY A 53 0.24 9.19 -18.12
C GLY A 53 -0.16 10.52 -17.48
N GLY A 54 -1.13 10.53 -16.56
CA GLY A 54 -1.55 11.75 -15.86
C GLY A 54 -0.63 12.19 -14.72
N MET A 55 0.35 11.38 -14.33
CA MET A 55 1.22 11.66 -13.19
C MET A 55 2.57 12.29 -13.58
N HIS A 56 2.86 12.43 -14.88
CA HIS A 56 4.17 12.91 -15.36
C HIS A 56 4.54 14.32 -14.86
N GLU A 57 3.54 15.18 -14.63
CA GLU A 57 3.76 16.53 -14.11
C GLU A 57 3.87 16.60 -12.58
N LEU A 58 3.55 15.50 -11.89
CA LEU A 58 3.50 15.45 -10.43
C LEU A 58 4.82 14.98 -9.80
N GLY A 59 5.66 14.25 -10.55
CA GLY A 59 6.91 13.72 -10.03
C GLY A 59 7.74 12.98 -11.09
N THR A 60 8.86 12.43 -10.65
CA THR A 60 9.76 11.65 -11.48
C THR A 60 9.20 10.24 -11.67
N MET A 61 8.90 9.88 -12.91
CA MET A 61 8.46 8.52 -13.25
C MET A 61 9.64 7.55 -13.18
N ALA A 62 9.42 6.41 -12.53
CA ALA A 62 10.41 5.34 -12.41
C ALA A 62 9.88 4.05 -13.06
N ASP A 63 10.67 3.50 -13.99
CA ASP A 63 10.40 2.17 -14.54
C ASP A 63 10.86 1.11 -13.54
N LEU A 64 9.92 0.70 -12.67
CA LEU A 64 10.19 -0.15 -11.53
C LEU A 64 9.00 -1.06 -11.27
N ASP A 65 9.25 -2.38 -11.23
CA ASP A 65 8.25 -3.34 -10.79
C ASP A 65 8.16 -3.33 -9.25
N ALA A 66 7.01 -2.96 -8.72
CA ALA A 66 6.72 -2.95 -7.29
C ALA A 66 6.77 -4.35 -6.65
N MET A 67 6.76 -5.42 -7.44
CA MET A 67 6.87 -6.81 -6.97
C MET A 67 8.33 -7.29 -6.89
N ASP A 68 9.27 -6.63 -7.55
CA ASP A 68 10.72 -6.88 -7.37
C ASP A 68 11.26 -6.04 -6.19
N PHE A 69 11.10 -6.55 -4.97
CA PHE A 69 11.52 -5.84 -3.76
C PHE A 69 13.02 -5.52 -3.73
N GLN A 70 13.85 -6.33 -4.39
CA GLN A 70 15.28 -6.03 -4.48
C GLN A 70 15.56 -4.86 -5.43
N ALA A 71 14.83 -4.76 -6.55
CA ALA A 71 14.92 -3.61 -7.42
C ALA A 71 14.43 -2.33 -6.71
N VAL A 72 13.30 -2.42 -5.99
CA VAL A 72 12.79 -1.32 -5.16
C VAL A 72 13.84 -0.89 -4.12
N GLU A 73 14.46 -1.82 -3.41
CA GLU A 73 15.50 -1.51 -2.42
C GLU A 73 16.73 -0.82 -3.06
N ARG A 74 17.18 -1.29 -4.22
CA ARG A 74 18.27 -0.62 -4.96
C ARG A 74 17.89 0.81 -5.35
N TYR A 75 16.65 1.01 -5.79
CA TYR A 75 16.13 2.33 -6.15
C TYR A 75 16.06 3.26 -4.95
N VAL A 76 15.49 2.79 -3.84
CA VAL A 76 15.40 3.49 -2.55
C VAL A 76 16.76 4.01 -2.10
N ARG A 77 17.78 3.15 -2.13
CA ARG A 77 19.14 3.52 -1.74
C ARG A 77 19.78 4.53 -2.69
N ARG A 78 19.61 4.33 -4.01
CA ARG A 78 20.18 5.20 -5.04
C ARG A 78 19.62 6.61 -4.97
N HIS A 79 18.30 6.73 -4.76
CA HIS A 79 17.59 8.01 -4.76
C HIS A 79 17.36 8.57 -3.34
N LYS A 80 17.92 7.90 -2.32
CA LYS A 80 17.78 8.32 -0.91
C LYS A 80 16.31 8.55 -0.53
N ILE A 81 15.45 7.59 -0.87
CA ILE A 81 14.04 7.63 -0.54
C ILE A 81 13.88 7.49 0.98
N ASP A 82 13.14 8.40 1.57
CA ASP A 82 12.84 8.43 3.01
C ASP A 82 11.53 7.71 3.32
N LEU A 83 10.57 7.74 2.38
CA LEU A 83 9.23 7.21 2.57
C LEU A 83 8.76 6.46 1.32
N ILE A 84 8.27 5.23 1.48
CA ILE A 84 7.54 4.49 0.45
C ILE A 84 6.06 4.53 0.78
N VAL A 85 5.24 4.97 -0.16
CA VAL A 85 3.77 4.89 -0.09
C VAL A 85 3.31 3.81 -1.05
N VAL A 86 2.70 2.75 -0.52
CA VAL A 86 2.23 1.61 -1.34
C VAL A 86 0.75 1.78 -1.59
N GLY A 87 0.37 2.13 -2.82
CA GLY A 87 -1.02 2.37 -3.19
C GLY A 87 -1.77 1.10 -3.61
N SER A 88 -1.08 0.12 -4.19
CA SER A 88 -1.67 -1.13 -4.66
C SER A 88 -1.56 -2.25 -3.62
N GLU A 89 -2.53 -3.17 -3.63
CA GLU A 89 -2.64 -4.25 -2.65
C GLU A 89 -1.58 -5.35 -2.85
N ALA A 90 -1.21 -5.65 -4.10
CA ALA A 90 -0.37 -6.80 -4.43
C ALA A 90 1.01 -6.79 -3.74
N PRO A 91 1.79 -5.69 -3.74
CA PRO A 91 3.06 -5.65 -3.02
C PRO A 91 2.90 -5.80 -1.50
N LEU A 92 1.79 -5.30 -0.92
CA LEU A 92 1.50 -5.42 0.51
C LEU A 92 1.20 -6.88 0.89
N VAL A 93 0.36 -7.55 0.11
CA VAL A 93 0.05 -8.98 0.29
C VAL A 93 1.28 -9.85 0.07
N ALA A 94 2.17 -9.47 -0.84
CA ALA A 94 3.45 -10.13 -1.04
C ALA A 94 4.45 -9.89 0.11
N GLY A 95 4.27 -8.82 0.92
CA GLY A 95 5.05 -8.55 2.12
C GLY A 95 6.14 -7.50 1.97
N ILE A 96 5.94 -6.49 1.12
CA ILE A 96 6.92 -5.41 0.95
C ILE A 96 7.24 -4.68 2.27
N SER A 97 6.24 -4.47 3.14
CA SER A 97 6.45 -3.82 4.44
C SER A 97 7.34 -4.67 5.35
N ASP A 98 7.11 -5.99 5.37
CA ASP A 98 7.94 -6.94 6.15
C ASP A 98 9.36 -7.01 5.59
N TYR A 99 9.51 -6.97 4.26
CA TYR A 99 10.82 -6.97 3.60
C TYR A 99 11.67 -5.78 4.02
N PHE A 100 11.11 -4.57 3.99
CA PHE A 100 11.84 -3.36 4.35
C PHE A 100 12.09 -3.24 5.86
N GLU A 101 11.16 -3.71 6.69
CA GLU A 101 11.38 -3.78 8.14
C GLU A 101 12.54 -4.73 8.52
N ALA A 102 12.68 -5.85 7.81
CA ALA A 102 13.76 -6.80 8.03
C ALA A 102 15.09 -6.36 7.38
N SER A 103 15.06 -5.41 6.43
CA SER A 103 16.25 -4.96 5.72
C SER A 103 17.14 -4.12 6.63
N GLN A 104 18.42 -4.50 6.68
CA GLN A 104 19.46 -3.70 7.35
C GLN A 104 20.17 -2.72 6.40
N LYS A 105 19.75 -2.66 5.14
CA LYS A 105 20.43 -1.87 4.10
C LYS A 105 19.83 -0.47 3.93
N THR A 106 18.68 -0.23 4.52
CA THR A 106 17.97 1.05 4.42
C THR A 106 17.13 1.29 5.66
N SER A 107 16.94 2.57 6.01
CA SER A 107 16.06 3.02 7.11
C SER A 107 14.76 3.63 6.58
N VAL A 108 14.38 3.30 5.33
CA VAL A 108 13.16 3.82 4.71
C VAL A 108 11.91 3.40 5.50
N THR A 109 10.98 4.32 5.66
CA THR A 109 9.66 4.02 6.22
C THR A 109 8.71 3.57 5.12
N VAL A 110 7.92 2.52 5.37
CA VAL A 110 6.89 2.05 4.43
C VAL A 110 5.50 2.35 5.00
N VAL A 111 4.68 3.07 4.24
CA VAL A 111 3.27 3.30 4.54
C VAL A 111 2.45 2.19 3.89
N GLY A 112 1.98 1.29 4.71
CA GLY A 112 1.17 0.14 4.33
C GLY A 112 1.21 -0.95 5.40
N PRO A 113 0.19 -1.81 5.48
CA PRO A 113 0.17 -2.91 6.44
C PRO A 113 1.26 -3.95 6.12
N LYS A 114 1.67 -4.67 7.14
CA LYS A 114 2.45 -5.90 6.96
C LYS A 114 1.63 -6.96 6.24
N LYS A 115 2.30 -7.98 5.71
CA LYS A 115 1.69 -9.07 4.95
C LYS A 115 0.45 -9.64 5.65
N GLN A 116 0.54 -9.94 6.95
CA GLN A 116 -0.58 -10.51 7.69
C GLN A 116 -1.79 -9.56 7.75
N GLY A 117 -1.59 -8.25 7.92
CA GLY A 117 -2.66 -7.26 7.87
C GLY A 117 -3.22 -7.08 6.46
N ALA A 118 -2.35 -7.11 5.45
CA ALA A 118 -2.74 -7.00 4.04
C ALA A 118 -3.61 -8.18 3.57
N MET A 119 -3.53 -9.35 4.21
CA MET A 119 -4.39 -10.49 3.91
C MET A 119 -5.88 -10.23 4.14
N LEU A 120 -6.26 -9.22 4.93
CA LEU A 120 -7.67 -8.80 5.06
C LEU A 120 -8.23 -8.27 3.72
N GLU A 121 -7.39 -7.74 2.85
CA GLU A 121 -7.74 -7.37 1.47
C GLU A 121 -7.39 -8.50 0.49
N GLY A 122 -6.28 -9.20 0.74
CA GLY A 122 -5.72 -10.21 -0.15
C GLY A 122 -6.52 -11.49 -0.26
N SER A 123 -7.28 -11.88 0.76
CA SER A 123 -8.13 -13.08 0.78
C SER A 123 -9.47 -12.79 1.42
N LYS A 124 -10.53 -13.01 0.66
CA LYS A 124 -11.91 -12.84 1.14
C LYS A 124 -12.26 -13.87 2.22
N GLU A 125 -11.77 -15.09 2.06
CA GLU A 125 -11.94 -16.13 3.06
C GLU A 125 -11.22 -15.77 4.36
N PHE A 126 -9.97 -15.33 4.29
CA PHE A 126 -9.24 -14.86 5.47
C PHE A 126 -9.98 -13.73 6.19
N ALA A 127 -10.45 -12.73 5.44
CA ALA A 127 -11.21 -11.61 5.99
C ALA A 127 -12.51 -12.05 6.66
N LYS A 128 -13.25 -12.96 6.04
CA LYS A 128 -14.49 -13.51 6.59
C LYS A 128 -14.25 -14.31 7.87
N ASN A 129 -13.23 -15.17 7.86
CA ASN A 129 -12.83 -15.94 9.03
C ASN A 129 -12.35 -15.03 10.19
N PHE A 130 -11.65 -13.94 9.86
CA PHE A 130 -11.25 -12.91 10.82
C PHE A 130 -12.48 -12.23 11.44
N MET A 131 -13.43 -11.77 10.61
CA MET A 131 -14.64 -11.11 11.07
C MET A 131 -15.46 -12.03 11.99
N GLN A 132 -15.57 -13.31 11.64
CA GLN A 132 -16.29 -14.31 12.46
C GLN A 132 -15.62 -14.50 13.82
N ARG A 133 -14.30 -14.66 13.87
CA ARG A 133 -13.55 -14.84 15.13
C ARG A 133 -13.65 -13.64 16.06
N HIS A 134 -13.81 -12.45 15.51
CA HIS A 134 -13.85 -11.20 16.25
C HIS A 134 -15.27 -10.62 16.40
N ASN A 135 -16.31 -11.40 16.05
CA ASN A 135 -17.71 -10.99 16.11
C ASN A 135 -18.00 -9.68 15.35
N ILE A 136 -17.31 -9.45 14.24
CA ILE A 136 -17.53 -8.30 13.37
C ILE A 136 -18.71 -8.62 12.45
N PRO A 137 -19.78 -7.80 12.43
CA PRO A 137 -20.93 -8.03 11.57
C PRO A 137 -20.55 -8.10 10.09
N THR A 138 -20.97 -9.16 9.42
CA THR A 138 -20.76 -9.37 7.98
C THR A 138 -21.85 -10.24 7.39
N ALA A 139 -22.05 -10.19 6.06
CA ALA A 139 -22.97 -11.08 5.39
C ALA A 139 -22.57 -12.54 5.58
N ARG A 140 -23.57 -13.42 5.66
CA ARG A 140 -23.36 -14.88 5.68
C ARG A 140 -22.52 -15.30 4.48
N TYR A 141 -21.66 -16.26 4.66
CA TYR A 141 -20.78 -16.78 3.62
C TYR A 141 -20.51 -18.27 3.83
N ALA A 142 -20.06 -18.91 2.77
CA ALA A 142 -19.43 -20.23 2.78
C ALA A 142 -18.25 -20.20 1.81
N SER A 143 -17.17 -20.90 2.13
CA SER A 143 -15.98 -21.02 1.29
C SER A 143 -15.78 -22.47 0.89
N PHE A 144 -15.39 -22.70 -0.37
CA PHE A 144 -15.19 -24.01 -0.94
C PHE A 144 -13.92 -24.05 -1.78
N GLY A 145 -13.20 -25.15 -1.72
CA GLY A 145 -12.11 -25.44 -2.63
C GLY A 145 -12.62 -25.81 -4.03
N SER A 146 -11.74 -25.82 -5.01
CA SER A 146 -12.09 -26.16 -6.40
C SER A 146 -12.58 -27.61 -6.58
N ASP A 147 -12.26 -28.48 -5.64
CA ASP A 147 -12.67 -29.90 -5.57
C ASP A 147 -14.01 -30.12 -4.86
N GLN A 148 -14.59 -29.06 -4.28
CA GLN A 148 -15.81 -29.12 -3.45
C GLN A 148 -17.05 -28.56 -4.17
N LEU A 149 -17.15 -28.72 -5.48
CA LEU A 149 -18.27 -28.18 -6.26
C LEU A 149 -19.64 -28.73 -5.83
N ALA A 150 -19.72 -30.00 -5.49
CA ALA A 150 -20.98 -30.62 -5.09
C ALA A 150 -21.48 -30.06 -3.75
N GLU A 151 -20.59 -29.88 -2.76
CA GLU A 151 -20.91 -29.28 -1.48
C GLU A 151 -21.28 -27.79 -1.65
N ALA A 152 -20.58 -27.07 -2.54
CA ALA A 152 -20.88 -25.69 -2.84
C ALA A 152 -22.30 -25.50 -3.38
N VAL A 153 -22.73 -26.36 -4.32
CA VAL A 153 -24.10 -26.36 -4.87
C VAL A 153 -25.13 -26.67 -3.77
N GLN A 154 -24.91 -27.68 -2.96
CA GLN A 154 -25.83 -28.01 -1.85
C GLN A 154 -25.93 -26.90 -0.82
N SER A 155 -24.86 -26.14 -0.60
CA SER A 155 -24.87 -25.03 0.37
C SER A 155 -25.78 -23.87 -0.05
N LEU A 156 -26.13 -23.76 -1.35
CA LEU A 156 -27.03 -22.70 -1.84
C LEU A 156 -28.42 -22.77 -1.20
N ASP A 157 -28.87 -23.95 -0.80
CA ASP A 157 -30.16 -24.15 -0.10
C ASP A 157 -30.21 -23.44 1.26
N ALA A 158 -29.05 -23.15 1.86
CA ALA A 158 -28.93 -22.42 3.10
C ALA A 158 -28.95 -20.89 2.93
N PHE A 159 -28.93 -20.40 1.71
CA PHE A 159 -28.91 -18.98 1.37
C PHE A 159 -30.19 -18.59 0.63
N GLN A 160 -30.48 -17.29 0.63
CA GLN A 160 -31.55 -16.71 -0.18
C GLN A 160 -30.96 -15.99 -1.39
N ALA A 161 -31.54 -16.17 -2.57
CA ALA A 161 -31.17 -15.39 -3.75
C ALA A 161 -31.48 -13.87 -3.52
N PRO A 162 -30.75 -12.95 -4.14
CA PRO A 162 -29.65 -13.18 -5.10
C PRO A 162 -28.34 -13.64 -4.43
N TYR A 163 -27.58 -14.49 -5.14
CA TYR A 163 -26.28 -14.98 -4.68
C TYR A 163 -25.15 -14.11 -5.23
N VAL A 164 -24.09 -13.96 -4.46
CA VAL A 164 -22.85 -13.35 -4.92
C VAL A 164 -21.70 -14.32 -4.76
N ILE A 165 -21.21 -14.82 -5.88
CA ILE A 165 -20.09 -15.75 -5.96
C ILE A 165 -18.82 -14.93 -6.21
N LYS A 166 -17.78 -15.19 -5.43
CA LYS A 166 -16.52 -14.44 -5.52
C LYS A 166 -15.34 -15.41 -5.57
N ALA A 167 -14.44 -15.22 -6.52
CA ALA A 167 -13.14 -15.86 -6.45
C ALA A 167 -12.36 -15.30 -5.23
N ASP A 168 -11.66 -16.18 -4.51
CA ASP A 168 -10.72 -15.74 -3.48
C ASP A 168 -9.47 -15.12 -4.10
N GLY A 169 -8.76 -14.29 -3.34
CA GLY A 169 -7.59 -13.56 -3.80
C GLY A 169 -7.87 -12.24 -4.53
N LEU A 170 -6.79 -11.62 -5.01
CA LEU A 170 -6.82 -10.36 -5.74
C LEU A 170 -7.24 -10.60 -7.20
N ALA A 171 -8.41 -10.16 -7.57
CA ALA A 171 -9.00 -10.37 -8.91
C ALA A 171 -9.32 -9.05 -9.65
N GLY A 172 -8.90 -7.90 -9.13
CA GLY A 172 -9.11 -6.59 -9.77
C GLY A 172 -10.58 -6.29 -10.12
N GLY A 173 -11.52 -6.73 -9.28
CA GLY A 173 -12.96 -6.57 -9.50
C GLY A 173 -13.57 -7.56 -10.50
N LYS A 174 -12.79 -8.42 -11.15
CA LYS A 174 -13.26 -9.35 -12.21
C LYS A 174 -13.67 -10.72 -11.68
N GLY A 175 -13.40 -11.03 -10.43
CA GLY A 175 -13.71 -12.32 -9.80
C GLY A 175 -15.04 -12.36 -9.05
N VAL A 176 -16.06 -11.60 -9.49
CA VAL A 176 -17.37 -11.53 -8.83
C VAL A 176 -18.49 -11.80 -9.85
N MET A 177 -19.38 -12.73 -9.52
CA MET A 177 -20.62 -12.99 -10.24
C MET A 177 -21.81 -12.83 -9.31
N SER A 178 -22.84 -12.16 -9.77
CA SER A 178 -24.15 -12.04 -9.07
C SER A 178 -25.24 -12.65 -9.96
N THR A 179 -26.18 -13.38 -9.37
CA THR A 179 -27.35 -13.97 -10.03
C THR A 179 -28.59 -13.22 -9.62
#